data_338c25ba1a4cb344805aa264daaefafa
#
_entry.id   338c25ba1a4cb344805aa264daaefafa
#
_cell.length_a   1.000
_cell.length_b   1.000
_cell.length_c   1.000
_cell.angle_alpha   90.00
_cell.angle_beta   90.00
_cell.angle_gamma   90.00
#
_symmetry.space_group_name_H-M   'P 1'
#
loop_
_entity.id
_entity.type
_entity.pdbx_description
1 polymer ?
#
loop_
_entity_poly.entity_id
_entity_poly.type
_entity_poly.pdbx_seq_one_letter_code
_entity_poly.pdbx_strand_id
1 'polypeptide(L)'
;MQPAKNLLFSSLLFSSLLFPSAAQAASEGNGRGPYVQADLAYAAERITHDYPEPTGAKKAQLSTVSDYFRNIRTHSIHPRVSVGYDFGGWRIAADYARYRKWNNNKYSVNTKEVLRNGNENSGGKLNIQTRKTEHQENGTFHAVSSLGLSAVYDFKLNDKFKPYIGARVAYGHVRHQVRSVQQETDIVTTYPKEQDVKPSVTTGGPIPQPAYHESRSISSLGFGAVAGVGIDITPNLTLDAGYRYHNWGRLENTRFKTHEASLGVRYRF
;
A
#
# COMPACT_ATOMS: atom_id res chain seq x y z
N MET A 1 -0.52 14.06 -39.59
CA MET A 1 -1.42 12.91 -39.42
C MET A 1 -1.30 12.40 -37.99
N GLN A 2 -2.25 12.77 -37.14
CA GLN A 2 -2.35 12.26 -35.75
C GLN A 2 -3.26 11.05 -35.75
N PRO A 3 -2.95 9.96 -35.05
CA PRO A 3 -3.94 8.93 -34.80
C PRO A 3 -4.71 9.24 -33.51
N ALA A 4 -6.01 9.05 -33.65
CA ALA A 4 -7.06 9.31 -32.68
C ALA A 4 -6.86 8.51 -31.37
N LYS A 5 -7.06 9.20 -30.24
CA LYS A 5 -7.20 8.60 -28.93
C LYS A 5 -8.57 7.95 -28.83
N ASN A 6 -8.63 6.64 -28.86
CA ASN A 6 -9.83 5.90 -28.53
C ASN A 6 -10.06 5.96 -27.02
N LEU A 7 -10.96 6.81 -26.59
CA LEU A 7 -11.63 6.77 -25.29
C LEU A 7 -12.58 5.57 -25.30
N LEU A 8 -12.14 4.45 -24.76
CA LEU A 8 -13.03 3.37 -24.35
C LEU A 8 -13.68 3.76 -23.03
N PHE A 9 -14.83 4.39 -23.13
CA PHE A 9 -15.84 4.40 -22.09
C PHE A 9 -16.33 2.96 -21.94
N SER A 10 -15.79 2.21 -20.99
CA SER A 10 -16.45 1.00 -20.50
C SER A 10 -17.66 1.44 -19.70
N SER A 11 -18.80 1.52 -20.40
CA SER A 11 -20.11 1.51 -19.80
C SER A 11 -20.22 0.28 -18.91
N LEU A 12 -20.26 0.50 -17.60
CA LEU A 12 -20.77 -0.47 -16.65
C LEU A 12 -22.25 -0.67 -16.96
N LEU A 13 -22.53 -1.56 -17.88
CA LEU A 13 -23.79 -2.23 -17.97
C LEU A 13 -23.94 -3.03 -16.67
N PHE A 14 -24.63 -2.43 -15.71
CA PHE A 14 -25.35 -3.16 -14.69
C PHE A 14 -26.38 -4.02 -15.45
N SER A 15 -25.92 -5.14 -15.94
CA SER A 15 -26.80 -6.23 -16.31
C SER A 15 -27.58 -6.53 -15.03
N SER A 16 -28.86 -6.25 -15.07
CA SER A 16 -29.86 -6.74 -14.14
C SER A 16 -29.73 -8.26 -14.09
N LEU A 17 -28.77 -8.74 -13.31
CA LEU A 17 -28.69 -10.14 -12.93
C LEU A 17 -29.94 -10.39 -12.10
N LEU A 18 -30.88 -10.98 -12.79
CA LEU A 18 -31.98 -11.77 -12.32
C LEU A 18 -31.65 -12.38 -10.95
N PHE A 19 -32.07 -11.69 -9.89
CA PHE A 19 -32.35 -12.36 -8.64
C PHE A 19 -33.79 -12.88 -8.78
N PRO A 20 -33.94 -14.13 -9.21
CA PRO A 20 -35.28 -14.66 -9.32
C PRO A 20 -35.82 -14.83 -7.93
N SER A 21 -36.96 -14.21 -7.65
CA SER A 21 -38.02 -14.64 -6.73
C SER A 21 -37.67 -15.19 -5.32
N ALA A 22 -36.40 -15.29 -4.94
CA ALA A 22 -36.02 -15.58 -3.55
C ALA A 22 -36.20 -14.36 -2.62
N ALA A 23 -36.37 -13.15 -3.19
CA ALA A 23 -36.58 -11.93 -2.44
C ALA A 23 -37.99 -11.80 -1.87
N GLN A 24 -38.96 -12.59 -2.30
CA GLN A 24 -40.36 -12.50 -1.83
C GLN A 24 -40.67 -13.40 -0.63
N ALA A 25 -39.78 -14.27 -0.20
CA ALA A 25 -40.07 -15.23 0.90
C ALA A 25 -39.58 -14.76 2.27
N ALA A 26 -39.16 -13.51 2.45
CA ALA A 26 -38.45 -13.10 3.67
C ALA A 26 -39.09 -11.94 4.42
N SER A 27 -40.37 -11.81 4.43
CA SER A 27 -41.04 -10.77 5.24
C SER A 27 -41.85 -11.32 6.40
N GLU A 28 -41.35 -12.35 7.06
CA GLU A 28 -41.79 -12.63 8.42
C GLU A 28 -40.71 -12.16 9.38
N GLY A 29 -41.04 -11.16 10.20
CA GLY A 29 -40.23 -10.36 11.13
C GLY A 29 -39.21 -11.02 12.06
N ASN A 30 -38.54 -12.06 11.64
CA ASN A 30 -37.61 -12.84 12.45
C ASN A 30 -36.13 -12.38 12.35
N GLY A 31 -35.85 -11.26 11.70
CA GLY A 31 -34.48 -10.75 11.58
C GLY A 31 -33.57 -11.61 10.71
N ARG A 32 -34.11 -12.51 9.90
CA ARG A 32 -33.38 -13.41 9.01
C ARG A 32 -33.61 -13.02 7.56
N GLY A 33 -32.60 -13.19 6.72
CA GLY A 33 -32.76 -12.97 5.29
C GLY A 33 -31.48 -12.58 4.56
N PRO A 34 -31.55 -12.50 3.23
CA PRO A 34 -30.43 -12.00 2.44
C PRO A 34 -30.25 -10.49 2.68
N TYR A 35 -29.01 -10.03 2.58
CA TYR A 35 -28.69 -8.62 2.71
C TYR A 35 -27.59 -8.18 1.73
N VAL A 36 -27.59 -6.90 1.49
CA VAL A 36 -26.49 -6.19 0.81
C VAL A 36 -25.94 -5.14 1.74
N GLN A 37 -24.64 -4.91 1.65
CA GLN A 37 -23.97 -3.90 2.46
C GLN A 37 -22.96 -3.14 1.60
N ALA A 38 -22.94 -1.83 1.78
CA ALA A 38 -21.95 -0.94 1.17
C ALA A 38 -21.23 -0.18 2.27
N ASP A 39 -19.92 -0.22 2.23
CA ASP A 39 -19.05 0.42 3.21
C ASP A 39 -18.05 1.34 2.55
N LEU A 40 -17.69 2.40 3.27
CA LEU A 40 -16.48 3.16 3.05
C LEU A 40 -15.47 2.76 4.12
N ALA A 41 -14.34 2.19 3.71
CA ALA A 41 -13.31 1.71 4.60
C ALA A 41 -12.08 2.61 4.54
N TYR A 42 -11.54 2.95 5.72
CA TYR A 42 -10.23 3.54 5.89
C TYR A 42 -9.26 2.44 6.31
N ALA A 43 -8.29 2.16 5.47
CA ALA A 43 -7.28 1.15 5.70
C ALA A 43 -5.94 1.77 6.07
N ALA A 44 -5.32 1.26 7.14
CA ALA A 44 -3.93 1.42 7.46
C ALA A 44 -3.19 0.15 7.03
N GLU A 45 -2.31 0.29 6.06
CA GLU A 45 -1.61 -0.81 5.44
C GLU A 45 -0.15 -0.82 5.87
N ARG A 46 0.35 -1.98 6.28
CA ARG A 46 1.74 -2.19 6.62
C ARG A 46 2.33 -3.27 5.73
N ILE A 47 3.36 -2.90 4.99
CA ILE A 47 4.07 -3.78 4.07
C ILE A 47 5.52 -3.82 4.50
N THR A 48 6.05 -5.02 4.67
CA THR A 48 7.47 -5.23 4.99
C THR A 48 8.08 -6.06 3.87
N HIS A 49 9.12 -5.50 3.23
CA HIS A 49 9.90 -6.16 2.19
C HIS A 49 11.30 -6.46 2.69
N ASP A 50 11.74 -7.68 2.49
CA ASP A 50 13.12 -8.08 2.72
C ASP A 50 13.85 -8.02 1.35
N TYR A 51 14.28 -6.84 0.93
CA TYR A 51 15.09 -6.70 -0.28
C TYR A 51 16.46 -7.33 -0.06
N PRO A 52 16.94 -8.18 -0.99
CA PRO A 52 18.27 -8.73 -0.90
C PRO A 52 19.32 -7.62 -0.95
N GLU A 53 20.24 -7.63 0.00
CA GLU A 53 21.39 -6.73 -0.05
C GLU A 53 22.40 -7.25 -1.09
N PRO A 54 22.95 -6.38 -1.93
CA PRO A 54 24.02 -6.78 -2.83
C PRO A 54 25.23 -7.20 -2.00
N THR A 55 25.80 -8.35 -2.31
CA THR A 55 26.95 -8.92 -1.61
C THR A 55 28.22 -8.85 -2.44
N GLY A 56 29.39 -8.80 -1.79
CA GLY A 56 30.70 -8.81 -2.45
C GLY A 56 31.03 -7.50 -3.20
N ALA A 57 31.84 -7.62 -4.25
CA ALA A 57 32.30 -6.48 -5.06
C ALA A 57 31.15 -5.68 -5.73
N LYS A 58 29.99 -6.27 -5.89
CA LYS A 58 28.80 -5.62 -6.46
C LYS A 58 28.11 -4.64 -5.50
N LYS A 59 28.40 -4.71 -4.20
CA LYS A 59 27.78 -3.86 -3.19
C LYS A 59 28.00 -2.36 -3.45
N ALA A 60 29.15 -2.01 -3.98
CA ALA A 60 29.50 -0.61 -4.30
C ALA A 60 28.98 -0.16 -5.69
N GLN A 61 28.49 -1.06 -6.53
CA GLN A 61 28.12 -0.79 -7.92
C GLN A 61 26.63 -0.81 -8.20
N LEU A 62 25.79 -1.20 -7.22
CA LEU A 62 24.35 -1.31 -7.39
C LEU A 62 23.62 -0.32 -6.49
N SER A 63 22.60 0.30 -7.05
CA SER A 63 21.67 1.11 -6.27
C SER A 63 20.95 0.23 -5.24
N THR A 64 20.88 0.69 -4.00
CA THR A 64 20.20 -0.02 -2.91
C THR A 64 18.84 0.59 -2.64
N VAL A 65 17.93 -0.23 -2.09
CA VAL A 65 16.61 0.24 -1.66
C VAL A 65 16.70 0.73 -0.23
N SER A 66 16.17 1.92 0.04
CA SER A 66 16.20 2.52 1.38
C SER A 66 15.28 1.79 2.36
N ASP A 67 15.51 1.97 3.66
CA ASP A 67 14.67 1.41 4.71
C ASP A 67 13.22 1.89 4.64
N TYR A 68 12.99 3.05 4.03
CA TYR A 68 11.64 3.54 3.77
C TYR A 68 10.83 2.58 2.91
N PHE A 69 11.40 2.04 1.82
CA PHE A 69 10.72 1.08 0.95
C PHE A 69 10.74 -0.35 1.50
N ARG A 70 11.57 -0.63 2.50
CA ARG A 70 11.55 -1.91 3.24
C ARG A 70 10.36 -2.00 4.19
N ASN A 71 9.94 -0.86 4.78
CA ASN A 71 8.85 -0.77 5.74
C ASN A 71 7.85 0.31 5.33
N ILE A 72 6.97 -0.04 4.41
CA ILE A 72 5.96 0.88 3.91
C ILE A 72 4.77 0.90 4.87
N ARG A 73 4.36 2.11 5.26
CA ARG A 73 3.10 2.38 5.94
C ARG A 73 2.30 3.33 5.09
N THR A 74 1.12 2.92 4.69
CA THR A 74 0.23 3.73 3.87
C THR A 74 -1.19 3.70 4.40
N HIS A 75 -1.97 4.65 3.94
CA HIS A 75 -3.38 4.77 4.29
C HIS A 75 -4.18 4.93 3.01
N SER A 76 -5.30 4.24 2.94
CA SER A 76 -6.21 4.35 1.81
C SER A 76 -7.66 4.41 2.26
N ILE A 77 -8.47 5.13 1.50
CA ILE A 77 -9.92 5.08 1.62
C ILE A 77 -10.43 4.34 0.39
N HIS A 78 -11.24 3.33 0.60
CA HIS A 78 -11.74 2.52 -0.49
C HIS A 78 -13.18 2.06 -0.25
N PRO A 79 -13.98 1.92 -1.31
CA PRO A 79 -15.31 1.33 -1.21
C PRO A 79 -15.21 -0.19 -1.07
N ARG A 80 -16.18 -0.74 -0.36
CA ARG A 80 -16.39 -2.18 -0.25
C ARG A 80 -17.88 -2.47 -0.38
N VAL A 81 -18.19 -3.55 -1.07
CA VAL A 81 -19.54 -4.07 -1.21
C VAL A 81 -19.57 -5.51 -0.70
N SER A 82 -20.66 -5.86 -0.04
CA SER A 82 -20.85 -7.21 0.51
C SER A 82 -22.27 -7.67 0.22
N VAL A 83 -22.38 -8.96 0.01
CA VAL A 83 -23.67 -9.68 -0.07
C VAL A 83 -23.63 -10.82 0.93
N GLY A 84 -24.74 -11.08 1.61
CA GLY A 84 -24.73 -12.10 2.62
C GLY A 84 -26.12 -12.58 3.02
N TYR A 85 -26.12 -13.47 3.98
CA TYR A 85 -27.34 -13.98 4.58
C TYR A 85 -27.24 -13.92 6.11
N ASP A 86 -28.29 -13.37 6.72
CA ASP A 86 -28.45 -13.26 8.16
C ASP A 86 -29.36 -14.42 8.65
N PHE A 87 -28.82 -15.25 9.52
CA PHE A 87 -29.54 -16.39 10.13
C PHE A 87 -30.17 -16.02 11.49
N GLY A 88 -30.11 -14.74 11.88
CA GLY A 88 -30.68 -14.21 13.12
C GLY A 88 -29.71 -14.15 14.32
N GLY A 89 -28.54 -14.70 14.23
CA GLY A 89 -27.46 -14.63 15.22
C GLY A 89 -26.11 -14.88 14.58
N TRP A 90 -26.12 -15.51 13.41
CA TRP A 90 -24.95 -15.70 12.57
C TRP A 90 -25.19 -15.09 11.20
N ARG A 91 -24.16 -14.52 10.63
CA ARG A 91 -24.16 -14.00 9.26
C ARG A 91 -23.01 -14.58 8.46
N ILE A 92 -23.27 -14.90 7.23
CA ILE A 92 -22.23 -15.23 6.25
C ILE A 92 -22.27 -14.15 5.18
N ALA A 93 -21.11 -13.61 4.83
CA ALA A 93 -21.00 -12.59 3.81
C ALA A 93 -19.85 -12.87 2.85
N ALA A 94 -20.09 -12.62 1.57
CA ALA A 94 -19.04 -12.44 0.58
C ALA A 94 -18.83 -10.95 0.38
N ASP A 95 -17.59 -10.49 0.36
CA ASP A 95 -17.25 -9.09 0.18
C ASP A 95 -16.20 -8.88 -0.92
N TYR A 96 -16.31 -7.76 -1.59
CA TYR A 96 -15.33 -7.28 -2.56
C TYR A 96 -14.89 -5.87 -2.21
N ALA A 97 -13.58 -5.66 -2.14
CA ALA A 97 -12.98 -4.36 -1.92
C ALA A 97 -11.95 -4.05 -3.02
N ARG A 98 -11.94 -2.81 -3.48
CA ARG A 98 -10.94 -2.30 -4.43
C ARG A 98 -10.16 -1.19 -3.76
N TYR A 99 -8.88 -1.44 -3.54
CA TYR A 99 -7.99 -0.50 -2.86
C TYR A 99 -7.49 0.58 -3.82
N ARG A 100 -7.12 1.72 -3.26
CA ARG A 100 -6.58 2.84 -4.04
C ARG A 100 -5.12 2.60 -4.36
N LYS A 101 -4.73 2.91 -5.60
CA LYS A 101 -3.34 2.91 -6.04
C LYS A 101 -2.53 3.92 -5.22
N TRP A 102 -1.36 3.50 -4.74
CA TRP A 102 -0.43 4.34 -4.02
C TRP A 102 0.88 4.46 -4.81
N ASN A 103 1.36 5.71 -4.97
CA ASN A 103 2.66 6.01 -5.58
C ASN A 103 3.44 6.83 -4.58
N ASN A 104 4.70 6.49 -4.37
CA ASN A 104 5.60 7.29 -3.58
C ASN A 104 6.94 7.46 -4.27
N ASN A 105 7.43 8.69 -4.24
CA ASN A 105 8.73 9.06 -4.78
C ASN A 105 9.55 9.65 -3.64
N LYS A 106 10.75 9.14 -3.46
CA LYS A 106 11.70 9.63 -2.49
C LYS A 106 12.96 10.07 -3.18
N TYR A 107 13.41 11.26 -2.85
CA TYR A 107 14.69 11.80 -3.29
C TYR A 107 15.53 12.13 -2.06
N SER A 108 16.77 11.70 -2.06
CA SER A 108 17.71 12.01 -0.99
C SER A 108 19.09 12.36 -1.57
N VAL A 109 19.75 13.29 -0.92
CA VAL A 109 21.10 13.70 -1.26
C VAL A 109 21.96 13.52 -0.02
N ASN A 110 23.09 12.86 -0.19
CA ASN A 110 24.10 12.73 0.86
C ASN A 110 25.43 13.23 0.32
N THR A 111 26.15 13.98 1.13
CA THR A 111 27.48 14.51 0.78
C THR A 111 28.48 14.04 1.83
N LYS A 112 29.52 13.36 1.38
CA LYS A 112 30.56 12.81 2.25
C LYS A 112 31.93 13.18 1.74
N GLU A 113 32.81 13.64 2.64
CA GLU A 113 34.24 13.79 2.34
C GLU A 113 34.85 12.39 2.13
N VAL A 114 35.49 12.19 0.98
CA VAL A 114 36.06 10.90 0.57
C VAL A 114 37.57 10.91 0.73
N LEU A 115 38.20 12.02 0.39
CA LEU A 115 39.63 12.16 0.43
C LEU A 115 40.01 13.59 0.82
N ARG A 116 41.02 13.70 1.68
CA ARG A 116 41.64 14.98 2.02
C ARG A 116 43.14 14.80 1.81
N ASN A 117 43.63 15.43 0.75
CA ASN A 117 45.06 15.47 0.42
C ASN A 117 45.56 16.88 0.61
N GLY A 118 46.31 17.07 1.67
CA GLY A 118 47.03 18.33 1.93
C GLY A 118 48.14 17.99 2.88
N ASN A 119 49.33 18.08 2.43
CA ASN A 119 50.50 18.02 3.27
C ASN A 119 51.12 19.42 3.24
N GLU A 120 51.43 19.98 4.40
CA GLU A 120 52.14 21.26 4.51
C GLU A 120 53.44 21.27 3.68
N ASN A 121 53.97 20.06 3.40
CA ASN A 121 55.19 19.84 2.60
C ASN A 121 54.97 19.79 1.11
N SER A 122 53.76 19.73 0.56
CA SER A 122 53.50 19.62 -0.89
C SER A 122 53.07 20.94 -1.52
N GLY A 123 53.79 22.01 -1.25
CA GLY A 123 53.53 23.35 -1.84
C GLY A 123 52.29 24.04 -1.29
N GLY A 124 51.73 23.53 -0.23
CA GLY A 124 50.69 24.20 0.55
C GLY A 124 49.28 24.26 -0.05
N LYS A 125 48.96 23.42 -1.02
CA LYS A 125 47.59 23.28 -1.53
C LYS A 125 46.87 22.18 -0.79
N LEU A 126 45.64 22.46 -0.31
CA LEU A 126 44.77 21.49 0.30
C LEU A 126 43.66 21.09 -0.70
N ASN A 127 43.62 19.83 -1.08
CA ASN A 127 42.58 19.28 -1.93
C ASN A 127 41.60 18.45 -1.07
N ILE A 128 40.34 18.83 -1.07
CA ILE A 128 39.26 18.11 -0.42
C ILE A 128 38.38 17.53 -1.51
N GLN A 129 38.30 16.20 -1.58
CA GLN A 129 37.37 15.50 -2.45
C GLN A 129 36.12 15.13 -1.69
N THR A 130 35.00 15.64 -2.15
CA THR A 130 33.69 15.37 -1.58
C THR A 130 32.87 14.60 -2.59
N ARG A 131 32.24 13.52 -2.16
CA ARG A 131 31.31 12.74 -3.00
C ARG A 131 29.88 13.11 -2.63
N LYS A 132 29.14 13.61 -3.62
CA LYS A 132 27.71 13.83 -3.56
C LYS A 132 27.01 12.60 -4.13
N THR A 133 26.21 11.92 -3.32
CA THR A 133 25.39 10.80 -3.75
C THR A 133 23.92 11.24 -3.79
N GLU A 134 23.34 11.19 -4.98
CA GLU A 134 21.93 11.48 -5.22
C GLU A 134 21.21 10.15 -5.42
N HIS A 135 20.14 9.94 -4.65
CA HIS A 135 19.38 8.72 -4.65
C HIS A 135 17.91 9.02 -4.89
N GLN A 136 17.35 8.47 -5.95
CA GLN A 136 15.95 8.61 -6.34
C GLN A 136 15.28 7.24 -6.31
N GLU A 137 14.23 7.13 -5.53
CA GLU A 137 13.42 5.91 -5.41
C GLU A 137 11.98 6.22 -5.80
N ASN A 138 11.45 5.44 -6.72
CA ASN A 138 10.06 5.51 -7.15
C ASN A 138 9.39 4.19 -6.81
N GLY A 139 8.48 4.21 -5.87
CA GLY A 139 7.68 3.06 -5.47
C GLY A 139 6.23 3.22 -5.92
N THR A 140 5.70 2.22 -6.60
CA THR A 140 4.31 2.12 -6.94
C THR A 140 3.73 0.90 -6.29
N PHE A 141 2.76 1.10 -5.43
CA PHE A 141 2.06 0.03 -4.76
C PHE A 141 0.62 -0.02 -5.26
N HIS A 142 0.21 -1.19 -5.74
CA HIS A 142 -1.15 -1.45 -6.14
C HIS A 142 -1.68 -2.58 -5.26
N ALA A 143 -2.28 -2.24 -4.13
CA ALA A 143 -3.26 -3.14 -3.55
C ALA A 143 -4.47 -3.07 -4.49
N VAL A 144 -4.75 -4.16 -5.15
CA VAL A 144 -5.66 -4.10 -6.28
C VAL A 144 -7.08 -4.39 -5.83
N SER A 145 -7.28 -5.54 -5.23
CA SER A 145 -8.61 -5.98 -4.81
C SER A 145 -8.54 -7.13 -3.84
N SER A 146 -9.58 -7.29 -3.07
CA SER A 146 -9.79 -8.51 -2.26
C SER A 146 -11.20 -9.04 -2.45
N LEU A 147 -11.30 -10.35 -2.58
CA LEU A 147 -12.54 -11.09 -2.50
C LEU A 147 -12.52 -11.92 -1.22
N GLY A 148 -13.48 -11.72 -0.33
CA GLY A 148 -13.49 -12.34 0.98
C GLY A 148 -14.79 -13.04 1.32
N LEU A 149 -14.68 -13.99 2.24
CA LEU A 149 -15.80 -14.65 2.91
C LEU A 149 -15.65 -14.41 4.41
N SER A 150 -16.72 -14.00 5.06
CA SER A 150 -16.77 -13.75 6.49
C SER A 150 -17.88 -14.56 7.14
N ALA A 151 -17.60 -15.11 8.31
CA ALA A 151 -18.59 -15.65 9.22
C ALA A 151 -18.61 -14.77 10.47
N VAL A 152 -19.76 -14.23 10.81
CA VAL A 152 -19.92 -13.21 11.85
C VAL A 152 -21.01 -13.63 12.81
N TYR A 153 -20.76 -13.47 14.10
CA TYR A 153 -21.74 -13.67 15.16
C TYR A 153 -22.20 -12.33 15.72
N ASP A 154 -23.51 -12.10 15.74
CA ASP A 154 -24.17 -10.90 16.26
C ASP A 154 -24.67 -11.13 17.68
N PHE A 155 -24.18 -10.32 18.63
CA PHE A 155 -24.65 -10.33 20.00
C PHE A 155 -25.92 -9.48 20.10
N LYS A 156 -26.97 -10.02 20.66
CA LYS A 156 -28.20 -9.29 20.94
C LYS A 156 -28.09 -8.60 22.29
N LEU A 157 -27.58 -7.37 22.33
CA LEU A 157 -27.56 -6.58 23.56
C LEU A 157 -28.90 -5.91 23.82
N ASN A 158 -29.48 -5.31 22.77
CA ASN A 158 -30.82 -4.75 22.76
C ASN A 158 -31.39 -4.74 21.33
N ASP A 159 -32.59 -4.21 21.15
CA ASP A 159 -33.27 -4.22 19.84
C ASP A 159 -32.57 -3.39 18.76
N LYS A 160 -31.76 -2.41 19.15
CA LYS A 160 -31.11 -1.48 18.21
C LYS A 160 -29.62 -1.74 18.03
N PHE A 161 -28.91 -2.13 19.10
CA PHE A 161 -27.46 -2.28 19.08
C PHE A 161 -27.08 -3.76 19.00
N LYS A 162 -26.40 -4.11 17.94
CA LYS A 162 -25.94 -5.47 17.64
C LYS A 162 -24.42 -5.49 17.46
N PRO A 163 -23.64 -5.57 18.55
CA PRO A 163 -22.22 -5.80 18.45
C PRO A 163 -21.97 -7.13 17.76
N TYR A 164 -20.87 -7.22 17.04
CA TYR A 164 -20.53 -8.45 16.35
C TYR A 164 -19.02 -8.73 16.36
N ILE A 165 -18.70 -10.00 16.22
CA ILE A 165 -17.34 -10.48 15.99
C ILE A 165 -17.37 -11.61 14.96
N GLY A 166 -16.31 -11.75 14.19
CA GLY A 166 -16.24 -12.82 13.20
C GLY A 166 -14.85 -13.07 12.67
N ALA A 167 -14.78 -14.12 11.87
CA ALA A 167 -13.57 -14.49 11.13
C ALA A 167 -13.77 -14.23 9.64
N ARG A 168 -12.67 -13.96 8.94
CA ARG A 168 -12.67 -13.70 7.50
C ARG A 168 -11.52 -14.44 6.83
N VAL A 169 -11.81 -15.02 5.68
CA VAL A 169 -10.82 -15.54 4.73
C VAL A 169 -10.96 -14.71 3.46
N ALA A 170 -9.85 -14.24 2.90
CA ALA A 170 -9.92 -13.47 1.67
C ALA A 170 -8.75 -13.75 0.74
N TYR A 171 -9.06 -13.72 -0.54
CA TYR A 171 -8.07 -13.75 -1.61
C TYR A 171 -7.77 -12.32 -2.06
N GLY A 172 -6.52 -11.90 -1.89
CA GLY A 172 -6.07 -10.57 -2.25
C GLY A 172 -5.07 -10.60 -3.39
N HIS A 173 -5.14 -9.58 -4.25
CA HIS A 173 -4.19 -9.36 -5.32
C HIS A 173 -3.46 -8.03 -5.09
N VAL A 174 -2.13 -8.11 -5.00
CA VAL A 174 -1.25 -6.97 -4.75
C VAL A 174 -0.20 -6.94 -5.86
N ARG A 175 0.01 -5.77 -6.45
CA ARG A 175 1.09 -5.52 -7.38
C ARG A 175 1.98 -4.41 -6.84
N HIS A 176 3.28 -4.65 -6.81
CA HIS A 176 4.21 -3.64 -6.39
C HIS A 176 5.36 -3.51 -7.38
N GLN A 177 5.90 -2.29 -7.47
CA GLN A 177 6.97 -1.95 -8.37
C GLN A 177 7.88 -0.93 -7.67
N VAL A 178 9.16 -1.20 -7.60
CA VAL A 178 10.16 -0.27 -7.06
C VAL A 178 11.26 -0.08 -8.07
N ARG A 179 11.63 1.18 -8.30
CA ARG A 179 12.80 1.57 -9.08
C ARG A 179 13.66 2.47 -8.22
N SER A 180 14.91 2.11 -8.06
CA SER A 180 15.91 2.90 -7.35
C SER A 180 17.05 3.25 -8.31
N VAL A 181 17.40 4.52 -8.36
CA VAL A 181 18.50 5.04 -9.16
C VAL A 181 19.42 5.84 -8.26
N GLN A 182 20.70 5.60 -8.36
CA GLN A 182 21.74 6.33 -7.63
C GLN A 182 22.73 6.94 -8.60
N GLN A 183 23.11 8.18 -8.32
CA GLN A 183 24.16 8.88 -9.05
C GLN A 183 25.19 9.42 -8.07
N GLU A 184 26.45 9.33 -8.44
CA GLU A 184 27.56 9.85 -7.65
C GLU A 184 28.28 10.95 -8.42
N THR A 185 28.55 12.06 -7.74
CA THR A 185 29.28 13.20 -8.31
C THR A 185 30.44 13.53 -7.38
N ASP A 186 31.65 13.48 -7.91
CA ASP A 186 32.84 13.86 -7.15
C ASP A 186 33.12 15.36 -7.36
N ILE A 187 33.29 16.06 -6.24
CA ILE A 187 33.58 17.48 -6.17
C ILE A 187 34.94 17.65 -5.51
N VAL A 188 35.90 18.22 -6.22
CA VAL A 188 37.23 18.51 -5.70
C VAL A 188 37.34 20.01 -5.43
N THR A 189 37.54 20.36 -4.17
CA THR A 189 37.79 21.75 -3.75
C THR A 189 39.27 21.88 -3.43
N THR A 190 39.95 22.74 -4.16
CA THR A 190 41.37 23.08 -3.97
C THR A 190 41.49 24.41 -3.27
N TYR A 191 42.09 24.41 -2.10
CA TYR A 191 42.40 25.59 -1.30
C TYR A 191 43.86 25.98 -1.57
N PRO A 192 44.12 27.17 -2.16
CA PRO A 192 45.48 27.65 -2.33
C PRO A 192 46.11 28.06 -1.01
N LYS A 193 47.43 28.12 -0.98
CA LYS A 193 48.18 28.54 0.23
C LYS A 193 48.06 30.05 0.51
N GLU A 194 47.87 30.81 -0.52
CA GLU A 194 47.76 32.29 -0.45
C GLU A 194 46.38 32.67 0.10
N GLN A 195 46.35 33.50 1.16
CA GLN A 195 45.10 33.83 1.87
C GLN A 195 44.11 34.64 1.03
N ASP A 196 44.59 35.35 0.01
CA ASP A 196 43.75 36.20 -0.84
C ASP A 196 43.19 35.50 -2.09
N VAL A 197 43.54 34.22 -2.32
CA VAL A 197 43.07 33.45 -3.49
C VAL A 197 41.90 32.59 -3.15
N LYS A 198 40.79 32.77 -3.86
CA LYS A 198 39.58 31.97 -3.63
C LYS A 198 39.82 30.50 -3.96
N PRO A 199 39.20 29.56 -3.20
CA PRO A 199 39.23 28.14 -3.54
C PRO A 199 38.66 27.87 -4.91
N SER A 200 39.31 26.98 -5.67
CA SER A 200 38.77 26.49 -6.94
C SER A 200 37.97 25.20 -6.71
N VAL A 201 36.82 25.11 -7.36
CA VAL A 201 35.94 23.92 -7.28
C VAL A 201 35.86 23.29 -8.65
N THR A 202 36.25 22.04 -8.73
CA THR A 202 36.09 21.22 -9.94
C THR A 202 35.06 20.14 -9.65
N THR A 203 33.98 20.10 -10.44
CA THR A 203 32.92 19.11 -10.32
C THR A 203 33.06 18.09 -11.45
N GLY A 204 33.20 16.84 -11.11
CA GLY A 204 33.13 15.74 -12.08
C GLY A 204 31.73 15.57 -12.61
N GLY A 205 31.58 14.92 -13.76
CA GLY A 205 30.26 14.54 -14.26
C GLY A 205 29.59 13.49 -13.34
N PRO A 206 28.24 13.44 -13.31
CA PRO A 206 27.54 12.44 -12.55
C PRO A 206 27.81 11.03 -13.11
N ILE A 207 28.21 10.12 -12.24
CA ILE A 207 28.42 8.71 -12.57
C ILE A 207 27.18 7.94 -12.15
N PRO A 208 26.34 7.49 -13.09
CA PRO A 208 25.16 6.72 -12.76
C PRO A 208 25.54 5.30 -12.32
N GLN A 209 24.96 4.85 -11.22
CA GLN A 209 25.02 3.46 -10.81
C GLN A 209 23.91 2.66 -11.50
N PRO A 210 24.08 1.35 -11.76
CA PRO A 210 23.04 0.51 -12.33
C PRO A 210 21.75 0.60 -11.52
N ALA A 211 20.63 0.84 -12.21
CA ALA A 211 19.34 1.00 -11.57
C ALA A 211 18.86 -0.34 -10.98
N TYR A 212 18.35 -0.30 -9.76
CA TYR A 212 17.59 -1.41 -9.21
C TYR A 212 16.13 -1.30 -9.68
N HIS A 213 15.60 -2.38 -10.21
CA HIS A 213 14.21 -2.46 -10.62
C HIS A 213 13.62 -3.78 -10.16
N GLU A 214 12.51 -3.70 -9.44
CA GLU A 214 11.74 -4.86 -9.03
C GLU A 214 10.27 -4.62 -9.34
N SER A 215 9.63 -5.60 -9.99
CA SER A 215 8.19 -5.60 -10.25
C SER A 215 7.64 -6.96 -9.89
N ARG A 216 6.69 -6.99 -8.95
CA ARG A 216 6.07 -8.23 -8.48
C ARG A 216 4.57 -8.09 -8.45
N SER A 217 3.90 -9.19 -8.77
CA SER A 217 2.46 -9.35 -8.64
C SER A 217 2.20 -10.55 -7.74
N ILE A 218 1.49 -10.34 -6.66
CA ILE A 218 1.31 -11.30 -5.60
C ILE A 218 -0.18 -11.50 -5.38
N SER A 219 -0.60 -12.76 -5.44
CA SER A 219 -1.96 -13.15 -5.07
C SER A 219 -1.89 -14.09 -3.88
N SER A 220 -2.65 -13.80 -2.82
CA SER A 220 -2.59 -14.55 -1.58
C SER A 220 -3.94 -14.76 -0.96
N LEU A 221 -4.06 -15.93 -0.34
CA LEU A 221 -5.11 -16.20 0.62
C LEU A 221 -4.66 -15.69 1.99
N GLY A 222 -5.45 -14.81 2.59
CA GLY A 222 -5.19 -14.27 3.91
C GLY A 222 -6.32 -14.59 4.88
N PHE A 223 -6.00 -14.45 6.17
CA PHE A 223 -6.94 -14.68 7.27
C PHE A 223 -7.06 -13.42 8.11
N GLY A 224 -8.25 -13.18 8.61
CA GLY A 224 -8.53 -11.99 9.39
C GLY A 224 -9.64 -12.17 10.40
N ALA A 225 -9.79 -11.14 11.20
CA ALA A 225 -10.88 -10.99 12.15
C ALA A 225 -11.67 -9.73 11.83
N VAL A 226 -12.95 -9.77 12.10
CA VAL A 226 -13.86 -8.63 11.96
C VAL A 226 -14.58 -8.42 13.29
N ALA A 227 -14.78 -7.17 13.67
CA ALA A 227 -15.57 -6.79 14.83
C ALA A 227 -16.25 -5.45 14.58
N GLY A 228 -17.38 -5.21 15.22
CA GLY A 228 -18.06 -3.93 15.03
C GLY A 228 -19.39 -3.87 15.73
N VAL A 229 -20.19 -2.88 15.34
CA VAL A 229 -21.54 -2.68 15.85
C VAL A 229 -22.48 -2.29 14.72
N GLY A 230 -23.57 -3.01 14.61
CA GLY A 230 -24.73 -2.64 13.79
C GLY A 230 -25.74 -1.87 14.63
N ILE A 231 -26.28 -0.80 14.07
CA ILE A 231 -27.34 0.00 14.67
C ILE A 231 -28.56 -0.05 13.73
N ASP A 232 -29.62 -0.71 14.16
CA ASP A 232 -30.83 -0.80 13.35
C ASP A 232 -31.59 0.54 13.36
N ILE A 233 -31.65 1.17 12.19
CA ILE A 233 -32.40 2.42 11.96
C ILE A 233 -33.87 2.08 11.64
N THR A 234 -34.07 1.04 10.84
CA THR A 234 -35.38 0.44 10.54
C THR A 234 -35.26 -1.08 10.60
N PRO A 235 -36.36 -1.84 10.57
CA PRO A 235 -36.29 -3.30 10.52
C PRO A 235 -35.42 -3.87 9.41
N ASN A 236 -35.28 -3.13 8.31
CA ASN A 236 -34.53 -3.57 7.13
C ASN A 236 -33.20 -2.82 6.94
N LEU A 237 -32.97 -1.70 7.64
CA LEU A 237 -31.82 -0.82 7.43
C LEU A 237 -30.97 -0.73 8.69
N THR A 238 -29.72 -1.14 8.60
CA THR A 238 -28.74 -1.12 9.68
C THR A 238 -27.57 -0.21 9.28
N LEU A 239 -27.19 0.72 10.14
CA LEU A 239 -25.92 1.42 10.07
C LEU A 239 -24.85 0.54 10.70
N ASP A 240 -23.74 0.33 10.01
CA ASP A 240 -22.67 -0.59 10.43
C ASP A 240 -21.36 0.20 10.63
N ALA A 241 -20.77 0.08 11.82
CA ALA A 241 -19.44 0.58 12.12
C ALA A 241 -18.55 -0.59 12.47
N GLY A 242 -17.53 -0.83 11.67
CA GLY A 242 -16.72 -2.02 11.75
C GLY A 242 -15.23 -1.78 11.80
N TYR A 243 -14.53 -2.73 12.37
CA TYR A 243 -13.09 -2.85 12.33
C TYR A 243 -12.72 -4.23 11.78
N ARG A 244 -11.71 -4.25 10.92
CA ARG A 244 -11.20 -5.45 10.29
C ARG A 244 -9.69 -5.49 10.37
N TYR A 245 -9.17 -6.59 10.87
CA TYR A 245 -7.76 -6.94 10.77
C TYR A 245 -7.60 -8.05 9.75
N HIS A 246 -6.63 -7.93 8.85
CA HIS A 246 -6.33 -8.96 7.89
C HIS A 246 -4.83 -9.17 7.74
N ASN A 247 -4.42 -10.43 7.83
CA ASN A 247 -3.05 -10.86 7.59
C ASN A 247 -3.03 -11.67 6.29
N TRP A 248 -2.41 -11.11 5.28
CA TRP A 248 -2.30 -11.69 3.94
C TRP A 248 -1.20 -12.73 3.81
N GLY A 249 -0.51 -13.03 4.93
CA GLY A 249 0.57 -14.00 4.97
C GLY A 249 1.92 -13.42 4.54
N ARG A 250 2.84 -14.31 4.28
CA ARG A 250 4.18 -14.02 3.73
C ARG A 250 4.25 -14.62 2.33
N LEU A 251 4.49 -13.77 1.36
CA LEU A 251 4.70 -14.15 -0.01
C LEU A 251 6.12 -13.79 -0.37
N GLU A 252 6.96 -14.80 -0.56
CA GLU A 252 8.39 -14.65 -0.72
C GLU A 252 8.97 -13.75 0.40
N ASN A 253 9.48 -12.56 0.03
CA ASN A 253 10.12 -11.62 0.96
C ASN A 253 9.17 -10.48 1.41
N THR A 254 7.86 -10.62 1.18
CA THR A 254 6.89 -9.56 1.48
C THR A 254 5.86 -10.02 2.49
N ARG A 255 5.66 -9.25 3.56
CA ARG A 255 4.57 -9.42 4.53
C ARG A 255 3.60 -8.27 4.39
N PHE A 256 2.34 -8.59 4.29
CA PHE A 256 1.28 -7.60 4.15
C PHE A 256 0.21 -7.78 5.23
N LYS A 257 -0.10 -6.69 5.92
CA LYS A 257 -1.14 -6.64 6.96
C LYS A 257 -1.96 -5.38 6.77
N THR A 258 -3.28 -5.50 6.94
CA THR A 258 -4.21 -4.37 6.88
C THR A 258 -5.02 -4.27 8.16
N HIS A 259 -5.24 -3.03 8.57
CA HIS A 259 -6.15 -2.63 9.62
C HIS A 259 -7.15 -1.68 9.00
N GLU A 260 -8.43 -1.99 9.04
CA GLU A 260 -9.47 -1.22 8.38
C GLU A 260 -10.53 -0.80 9.38
N ALA A 261 -10.86 0.49 9.42
CA ALA A 261 -12.06 0.98 10.06
C ALA A 261 -13.08 1.31 8.96
N SER A 262 -14.32 0.93 9.12
CA SER A 262 -15.36 1.12 8.11
C SER A 262 -16.65 1.65 8.70
N LEU A 263 -17.32 2.45 7.88
CA LEU A 263 -18.70 2.88 8.09
C LEU A 263 -19.50 2.45 6.86
N GLY A 264 -20.66 1.90 7.07
CA GLY A 264 -21.49 1.39 5.99
C GLY A 264 -22.96 1.29 6.34
N VAL A 265 -23.70 0.92 5.32
CA VAL A 265 -25.13 0.70 5.42
C VAL A 265 -25.43 -0.69 4.90
N ARG A 266 -26.20 -1.44 5.68
CA ARG A 266 -26.67 -2.78 5.35
C ARG A 266 -28.18 -2.75 5.20
N TYR A 267 -28.64 -3.26 4.06
CA TYR A 267 -30.06 -3.40 3.78
C TYR A 267 -30.40 -4.88 3.69
N ARG A 268 -31.40 -5.30 4.45
CA ARG A 268 -31.92 -6.67 4.51
C ARG A 268 -33.27 -6.72 3.80
N PHE A 269 -33.43 -7.72 2.99
CA PHE A 269 -34.64 -7.95 2.20
C PHE A 269 -35.67 -8.76 2.99
#